data_7516b522d807fd32ca0a0a14facb1fda
#
_entry.id   7516b522d807fd32ca0a0a14facb1fda
#
_cell.length_a   1.000
_cell.length_b   1.000
_cell.length_c   1.000
_cell.angle_alpha   90.00
_cell.angle_beta   90.00
_cell.angle_gamma   90.00
#
_symmetry.space_group_name_H-M   'P 1'
#
loop_
_entity.id
_entity.type
_entity.pdbx_description
1 polymer ?
#
loop_
_entity_poly.entity_id
_entity_poly.type
_entity_poly.pdbx_seq_one_letter_code
_entity_poly.pdbx_strand_id
1 'polypeptide(L)'
;MPLSQKILIVDDEEDIVKLLKTVLVKEGFEHVYTATSAVEGWIQFLDKQPDLAILDIMLPDGEGYDVCKQIRSVSNVPIFFLSAKTEEIDKILGFAIGGDDYITKPFSPKEVAYRIKARFRRAEVTPVEKRNEHMLKAGPFEFDEQKLELKKNSEIIELKPKELGLISYLLKHPNRIISKESLYDQVWGEESFGYDNTVMVHIRRLREKIEKDPSNPQYLVTVKGLGYKFVLQESAQ
;
A
#
# COMPACT_ATOMS: atom_id res chain seq x y z
N MET A 1 -9.49 17.01 17.72
CA MET A 1 -8.36 17.95 17.75
C MET A 1 -8.13 18.46 16.35
N PRO A 2 -7.80 19.74 16.14
CA PRO A 2 -7.44 20.25 14.83
C PRO A 2 -6.14 19.58 14.34
N LEU A 3 -6.09 19.32 13.02
CA LEU A 3 -4.97 18.69 12.35
C LEU A 3 -4.08 19.79 11.75
N SER A 4 -2.84 19.90 12.22
CA SER A 4 -1.90 20.95 11.81
C SER A 4 -1.26 20.69 10.44
N GLN A 5 -1.49 19.52 9.84
CA GLN A 5 -0.94 19.15 8.56
C GLN A 5 -1.48 20.04 7.45
N LYS A 6 -0.57 20.45 6.57
CA LYS A 6 -0.84 21.30 5.41
C LYS A 6 -1.17 20.43 4.20
N ILE A 7 -2.26 20.71 3.52
CA ILE A 7 -2.69 20.00 2.32
C ILE A 7 -2.73 20.99 1.16
N LEU A 8 -2.16 20.60 0.01
CA LEU A 8 -2.29 21.32 -1.26
C LEU A 8 -3.24 20.52 -2.18
N ILE A 9 -4.20 21.20 -2.79
CA ILE A 9 -5.09 20.67 -3.81
C ILE A 9 -4.80 21.42 -5.11
N VAL A 10 -4.53 20.68 -6.19
CA VAL A 10 -4.31 21.23 -7.54
C VAL A 10 -5.30 20.55 -8.48
N ASP A 11 -6.31 21.29 -8.93
CA ASP A 11 -7.37 20.82 -9.83
C ASP A 11 -8.00 22.05 -10.51
N ASP A 12 -8.20 22.04 -11.82
CA ASP A 12 -8.75 23.16 -12.57
C ASP A 12 -10.26 23.31 -12.41
N GLU A 13 -10.94 22.29 -11.93
CA GLU A 13 -12.37 22.32 -11.61
C GLU A 13 -12.60 23.01 -10.25
N GLU A 14 -12.87 24.31 -10.27
CA GLU A 14 -13.10 25.11 -9.04
C GLU A 14 -14.14 24.50 -8.09
N ASP A 15 -15.17 23.83 -8.60
CA ASP A 15 -16.21 23.22 -7.79
C ASP A 15 -15.66 21.99 -7.01
N ILE A 16 -14.78 21.21 -7.63
CA ILE A 16 -14.07 20.09 -6.97
C ILE A 16 -13.15 20.64 -5.88
N VAL A 17 -12.37 21.67 -6.18
CA VAL A 17 -11.47 22.33 -5.24
C VAL A 17 -12.25 22.86 -4.03
N LYS A 18 -13.33 23.59 -4.25
CA LYS A 18 -14.21 24.14 -3.17
C LYS A 18 -14.82 23.03 -2.32
N LEU A 19 -15.31 21.98 -2.97
CA LEU A 19 -15.92 20.84 -2.30
C LEU A 19 -14.91 20.09 -1.42
N LEU A 20 -13.75 19.74 -1.97
CA LEU A 20 -12.67 19.05 -1.23
C LEU A 20 -12.18 19.91 -0.06
N LYS A 21 -11.90 21.20 -0.30
CA LYS A 21 -11.48 22.13 0.77
C LYS A 21 -12.51 22.18 1.89
N THR A 22 -13.80 22.33 1.55
CA THR A 22 -14.89 22.38 2.55
C THR A 22 -14.93 21.10 3.39
N VAL A 23 -14.81 19.94 2.78
CA VAL A 23 -14.85 18.66 3.48
C VAL A 23 -13.60 18.48 4.32
N LEU A 24 -12.40 18.78 3.80
CA LEU A 24 -11.15 18.66 4.56
C LEU A 24 -11.15 19.56 5.79
N VAL A 25 -11.62 20.80 5.67
CA VAL A 25 -11.76 21.72 6.83
C VAL A 25 -12.75 21.17 7.86
N LYS A 26 -13.91 20.63 7.42
CA LYS A 26 -14.88 19.99 8.34
C LYS A 26 -14.29 18.74 9.02
N GLU A 27 -13.39 18.04 8.36
CA GLU A 27 -12.72 16.88 8.89
C GLU A 27 -11.51 17.22 9.80
N GLY A 28 -11.23 18.52 10.00
CA GLY A 28 -10.29 19.03 10.98
C GLY A 28 -8.95 19.52 10.41
N PHE A 29 -8.74 19.53 9.09
CA PHE A 29 -7.53 20.10 8.51
C PHE A 29 -7.60 21.62 8.45
N GLU A 30 -6.74 22.31 9.21
CA GLU A 30 -6.78 23.79 9.29
C GLU A 30 -6.11 24.47 8.10
N HIS A 31 -5.13 23.81 7.48
CA HIS A 31 -4.29 24.39 6.43
C HIS A 31 -4.52 23.70 5.10
N VAL A 32 -5.50 24.17 4.31
CA VAL A 32 -5.83 23.65 2.98
C VAL A 32 -5.59 24.74 1.93
N TYR A 33 -4.55 24.57 1.16
CA TYR A 33 -4.15 25.44 0.05
C TYR A 33 -4.68 24.89 -1.28
N THR A 34 -4.89 25.75 -2.24
CA THR A 34 -5.51 25.38 -3.52
C THR A 34 -4.79 26.06 -4.67
N ALA A 35 -4.75 25.39 -5.81
CA ALA A 35 -4.25 25.90 -7.08
C ALA A 35 -5.11 25.35 -8.21
N THR A 36 -5.21 26.08 -9.32
CA THR A 36 -6.04 25.73 -10.48
C THR A 36 -5.22 25.41 -11.74
N SER A 37 -3.90 25.40 -11.63
CA SER A 37 -2.98 25.10 -12.72
C SER A 37 -1.71 24.43 -12.23
N ALA A 38 -0.95 23.81 -13.12
CA ALA A 38 0.31 23.15 -12.79
C ALA A 38 1.34 24.15 -12.26
N VAL A 39 1.47 25.30 -12.90
CA VAL A 39 2.39 26.36 -12.50
C VAL A 39 2.05 26.90 -11.13
N GLU A 40 0.77 27.23 -10.89
CA GLU A 40 0.33 27.70 -9.58
C GLU A 40 0.54 26.63 -8.50
N GLY A 41 0.23 25.37 -8.81
CA GLY A 41 0.44 24.23 -7.93
C GLY A 41 1.89 24.09 -7.48
N TRP A 42 2.83 24.22 -8.40
CA TRP A 42 4.26 24.20 -8.10
C TRP A 42 4.68 25.40 -7.21
N ILE A 43 4.23 26.62 -7.53
CA ILE A 43 4.51 27.82 -6.73
C ILE A 43 3.97 27.66 -5.31
N GLN A 44 2.71 27.24 -5.16
CA GLN A 44 2.09 26.99 -3.86
C GLN A 44 2.81 25.90 -3.07
N PHE A 45 3.29 24.85 -3.75
CA PHE A 45 4.07 23.80 -3.12
C PHE A 45 5.36 24.33 -2.48
N LEU A 46 6.10 25.16 -3.20
CA LEU A 46 7.36 25.75 -2.70
C LEU A 46 7.12 26.73 -1.55
N ASP A 47 6.08 27.58 -1.66
CA ASP A 47 5.77 28.61 -0.65
C ASP A 47 5.18 28.01 0.64
N LYS A 48 4.24 27.10 0.53
CA LYS A 48 3.49 26.58 1.68
C LYS A 48 4.11 25.33 2.30
N GLN A 49 4.95 24.62 1.56
CA GLN A 49 5.58 23.36 1.99
C GLN A 49 4.53 22.40 2.58
N PRO A 50 3.58 21.92 1.77
CA PRO A 50 2.51 21.04 2.24
C PRO A 50 3.05 19.69 2.68
N ASP A 51 2.35 19.06 3.62
CA ASP A 51 2.63 17.71 4.11
C ASP A 51 2.01 16.63 3.21
N LEU A 52 1.09 17.03 2.31
CA LEU A 52 0.48 16.17 1.29
C LEU A 52 -0.02 17.02 0.12
N ALA A 53 0.17 16.53 -1.11
CA ALA A 53 -0.42 17.12 -2.32
C ALA A 53 -1.46 16.21 -2.93
N ILE A 54 -2.58 16.81 -3.39
CA ILE A 54 -3.59 16.18 -4.23
C ILE A 54 -3.48 16.84 -5.60
N LEU A 55 -3.26 16.06 -6.65
CA LEU A 55 -3.01 16.57 -7.99
C LEU A 55 -4.02 15.98 -8.98
N ASP A 56 -4.76 16.83 -9.69
CA ASP A 56 -5.43 16.35 -10.92
C ASP A 56 -4.36 16.04 -11.98
N ILE A 57 -4.61 15.02 -12.76
CA ILE A 57 -3.74 14.63 -13.86
C ILE A 57 -3.89 15.61 -15.04
N MET A 58 -5.10 16.05 -15.32
CA MET A 58 -5.40 16.93 -16.43
C MET A 58 -5.50 18.39 -15.93
N LEU A 59 -4.49 19.19 -16.24
CA LEU A 59 -4.45 20.61 -15.88
C LEU A 59 -4.37 21.46 -17.16
N PRO A 60 -4.83 22.72 -17.14
CA PRO A 60 -4.94 23.56 -18.34
C PRO A 60 -3.59 23.93 -18.97
N ASP A 61 -2.53 23.90 -18.19
CA ASP A 61 -1.17 24.32 -18.56
C ASP A 61 -0.15 23.18 -18.50
N GLY A 62 -0.57 21.92 -18.25
CA GLY A 62 0.31 20.76 -18.20
C GLY A 62 -0.34 19.55 -17.59
N GLU A 63 0.46 18.55 -17.27
CA GLU A 63 -0.01 17.35 -16.59
C GLU A 63 0.37 17.35 -15.10
N GLY A 64 -0.53 16.87 -14.23
CA GLY A 64 -0.22 16.67 -12.81
C GLY A 64 0.95 15.72 -12.58
N TYR A 65 1.26 14.86 -13.55
CA TYR A 65 2.45 14.02 -13.54
C TYR A 65 3.76 14.83 -13.57
N ASP A 66 3.78 15.97 -14.27
CA ASP A 66 4.96 16.81 -14.32
C ASP A 66 5.14 17.60 -13.03
N VAL A 67 4.04 18.05 -12.41
CA VAL A 67 4.05 18.62 -11.06
C VAL A 67 4.57 17.59 -10.06
N CYS A 68 4.14 16.33 -10.15
CA CYS A 68 4.63 15.24 -9.31
C CYS A 68 6.15 15.05 -9.46
N LYS A 69 6.68 15.00 -10.68
CA LYS A 69 8.13 14.89 -10.93
C LYS A 69 8.91 16.07 -10.33
N GLN A 70 8.39 17.30 -10.46
CA GLN A 70 8.99 18.49 -9.85
C GLN A 70 9.00 18.36 -8.32
N ILE A 71 7.88 17.98 -7.70
CA ILE A 71 7.81 17.74 -6.25
C ILE A 71 8.82 16.66 -5.83
N ARG A 72 8.88 15.55 -6.54
CA ARG A 72 9.80 14.44 -6.24
C ARG A 72 11.28 14.80 -6.35
N SER A 73 11.62 15.80 -7.16
CA SER A 73 13.02 16.29 -7.23
C SER A 73 13.48 16.99 -5.94
N VAL A 74 12.54 17.44 -5.09
CA VAL A 74 12.85 18.22 -3.87
C VAL A 74 12.21 17.65 -2.59
N SER A 75 11.23 16.74 -2.71
CA SER A 75 10.47 16.25 -1.55
C SER A 75 9.88 14.86 -1.74
N ASN A 76 9.69 14.15 -0.62
CA ASN A 76 9.01 12.85 -0.55
C ASN A 76 7.62 12.94 0.11
N VAL A 77 6.98 14.11 0.12
CA VAL A 77 5.63 14.24 0.66
C VAL A 77 4.65 13.33 -0.08
N PRO A 78 3.64 12.78 0.57
CA PRO A 78 2.62 11.98 -0.09
C PRO A 78 1.92 12.75 -1.21
N ILE A 79 1.74 12.09 -2.37
CA ILE A 79 1.01 12.63 -3.52
C ILE A 79 -0.14 11.70 -3.87
N PHE A 80 -1.35 12.23 -3.88
CA PHE A 80 -2.56 11.55 -4.33
C PHE A 80 -3.00 12.12 -5.66
N PHE A 81 -3.15 11.26 -6.67
CA PHE A 81 -3.71 11.68 -7.95
C PHE A 81 -5.23 11.61 -7.94
N LEU A 82 -5.88 12.66 -8.49
CA LEU A 82 -7.29 12.63 -8.90
C LEU A 82 -7.35 12.48 -10.42
N SER A 83 -8.23 11.63 -10.94
CA SER A 83 -8.30 11.43 -12.38
C SER A 83 -9.66 10.96 -12.85
N ALA A 84 -10.10 11.49 -13.98
CA ALA A 84 -11.19 10.94 -14.77
C ALA A 84 -10.77 9.68 -15.57
N LYS A 85 -9.45 9.42 -15.67
CA LYS A 85 -8.91 8.25 -16.36
C LYS A 85 -9.08 7.02 -15.49
N THR A 86 -9.73 6.00 -16.03
CA THR A 86 -10.06 4.75 -15.30
C THR A 86 -9.19 3.58 -15.74
N GLU A 87 -8.39 3.74 -16.80
CA GLU A 87 -7.57 2.66 -17.33
C GLU A 87 -6.47 2.25 -16.35
N GLU A 88 -6.22 0.97 -16.29
CA GLU A 88 -5.23 0.38 -15.37
C GLU A 88 -3.81 0.89 -15.65
N ILE A 89 -3.51 1.15 -16.93
CA ILE A 89 -2.23 1.73 -17.39
C ILE A 89 -1.99 3.11 -16.78
N ASP A 90 -3.02 3.97 -16.68
CA ASP A 90 -2.87 5.30 -16.09
C ASP A 90 -2.56 5.25 -14.59
N LYS A 91 -3.14 4.29 -13.89
CA LYS A 91 -2.84 4.03 -12.47
C LYS A 91 -1.42 3.53 -12.26
N ILE A 92 -0.99 2.58 -13.10
CA ILE A 92 0.40 2.04 -13.07
C ILE A 92 1.39 3.17 -13.34
N LEU A 93 1.12 4.04 -14.32
CA LEU A 93 1.95 5.19 -14.63
C LEU A 93 2.03 6.18 -13.45
N GLY A 94 0.89 6.49 -12.81
CA GLY A 94 0.85 7.36 -11.64
C GLY A 94 1.73 6.85 -10.50
N PHE A 95 1.67 5.58 -10.18
CA PHE A 95 2.53 4.96 -9.17
C PHE A 95 4.00 4.91 -9.60
N ALA A 96 4.29 4.61 -10.86
CA ALA A 96 5.67 4.57 -11.39
C ALA A 96 6.35 5.95 -11.35
N ILE A 97 5.60 7.04 -11.49
CA ILE A 97 6.11 8.42 -11.41
C ILE A 97 6.31 8.88 -9.97
N GLY A 98 5.76 8.14 -8.98
CA GLY A 98 5.94 8.43 -7.56
C GLY A 98 4.69 8.90 -6.81
N GLY A 99 3.50 8.64 -7.36
CA GLY A 99 2.24 8.81 -6.62
C GLY A 99 2.09 7.78 -5.50
N ASP A 100 1.51 8.19 -4.38
CA ASP A 100 1.25 7.32 -3.22
C ASP A 100 -0.16 6.74 -3.23
N ASP A 101 -1.12 7.40 -3.88
CA ASP A 101 -2.50 6.92 -4.07
C ASP A 101 -3.10 7.46 -5.37
N TYR A 102 -4.11 6.77 -5.89
CA TYR A 102 -4.81 7.12 -7.12
C TYR A 102 -6.32 7.01 -6.91
N ILE A 103 -7.03 8.12 -7.09
CA ILE A 103 -8.47 8.24 -6.83
C ILE A 103 -9.17 8.61 -8.13
N THR A 104 -10.09 7.76 -8.57
CA THR A 104 -10.83 8.00 -9.82
C THR A 104 -12.04 8.90 -9.59
N LYS A 105 -12.25 9.87 -10.49
CA LYS A 105 -13.48 10.66 -10.60
C LYS A 105 -14.59 9.82 -11.26
N PRO A 106 -15.84 9.81 -10.73
CA PRO A 106 -16.31 10.53 -9.56
C PRO A 106 -15.92 9.86 -8.25
N PHE A 107 -15.58 10.64 -7.23
CA PHE A 107 -15.17 10.16 -5.90
C PHE A 107 -16.02 10.78 -4.78
N SER A 108 -15.97 10.18 -3.61
CA SER A 108 -16.53 10.78 -2.40
C SER A 108 -15.49 11.67 -1.72
N PRO A 109 -15.74 12.98 -1.53
CA PRO A 109 -14.81 13.85 -0.82
C PRO A 109 -14.48 13.38 0.60
N LYS A 110 -15.41 12.71 1.28
CA LYS A 110 -15.15 12.06 2.57
C LYS A 110 -14.16 10.92 2.46
N GLU A 111 -14.25 10.13 1.40
CA GLU A 111 -13.28 9.06 1.14
C GLU A 111 -11.87 9.62 1.01
N VAL A 112 -11.69 10.71 0.24
CA VAL A 112 -10.40 11.40 0.11
C VAL A 112 -9.89 11.83 1.49
N ALA A 113 -10.72 12.47 2.31
CA ALA A 113 -10.35 12.88 3.66
C ALA A 113 -9.93 11.72 4.55
N TYR A 114 -10.62 10.57 4.49
CA TYR A 114 -10.26 9.38 5.26
C TYR A 114 -8.95 8.75 4.79
N ARG A 115 -8.68 8.73 3.48
CA ARG A 115 -7.41 8.25 2.92
C ARG A 115 -6.24 9.13 3.39
N ILE A 116 -6.41 10.45 3.39
CA ILE A 116 -5.42 11.41 3.90
C ILE A 116 -5.17 11.19 5.39
N LYS A 117 -6.22 11.09 6.22
CA LYS A 117 -6.08 10.78 7.65
C LYS A 117 -5.33 9.46 7.90
N ALA A 118 -5.65 8.43 7.13
CA ALA A 118 -4.96 7.14 7.22
C ALA A 118 -3.47 7.28 6.86
N ARG A 119 -3.13 8.10 5.86
CA ARG A 119 -1.74 8.35 5.45
C ARG A 119 -0.96 9.08 6.54
N PHE A 120 -1.55 10.14 7.14
CA PHE A 120 -0.89 10.87 8.23
C PHE A 120 -0.76 10.04 9.51
N ARG A 121 -1.79 9.28 9.89
CA ARG A 121 -1.70 8.37 11.03
C ARG A 121 -0.54 7.39 10.91
N ARG A 122 -0.27 6.85 9.70
CA ARG A 122 0.91 6.03 9.43
C ARG A 122 2.24 6.80 9.56
N ALA A 123 2.22 8.12 9.34
CA ALA A 123 3.41 8.96 9.46
C ALA A 123 3.72 9.41 10.91
N GLU A 124 2.71 9.49 11.77
CA GLU A 124 2.84 9.88 13.20
C GLU A 124 3.35 8.75 14.10
N VAL A 125 3.34 7.52 13.59
CA VAL A 125 3.94 6.37 14.29
C VAL A 125 5.46 6.58 14.39
N THR A 126 5.97 6.56 15.62
CA THR A 126 7.37 6.87 15.96
C THR A 126 8.38 5.98 15.20
N PRO A 127 9.68 6.40 15.04
CA PRO A 127 10.68 5.61 14.32
C PRO A 127 10.88 4.17 14.83
N VAL A 128 10.51 3.90 16.07
CA VAL A 128 10.53 2.55 16.66
C VAL A 128 9.37 1.71 16.11
N GLU A 129 8.21 2.32 15.89
CA GLU A 129 7.03 1.65 15.31
C GLU A 129 7.13 1.57 13.77
N LYS A 130 7.77 2.56 13.08
CA LYS A 130 8.07 2.45 11.64
C LYS A 130 8.98 1.28 11.28
N ARG A 131 9.88 0.86 12.17
CA ARG A 131 10.66 -0.38 11.99
C ARG A 131 9.78 -1.63 12.05
N ASN A 132 8.61 -1.55 12.68
CA ASN A 132 7.69 -2.67 12.82
C ASN A 132 6.57 -2.70 11.76
N GLU A 133 6.28 -1.60 11.06
CA GLU A 133 5.21 -1.56 10.02
C GLU A 133 5.52 -2.44 8.81
N HIS A 134 6.80 -2.65 8.50
CA HIS A 134 7.24 -3.56 7.44
C HIS A 134 7.69 -4.93 7.96
N MET A 135 7.59 -5.13 9.28
CA MET A 135 7.92 -6.38 9.94
C MET A 135 6.66 -7.12 10.34
N LEU A 136 6.31 -8.14 9.57
CA LEU A 136 5.25 -9.06 9.97
C LEU A 136 5.83 -10.05 10.98
N LYS A 137 5.33 -10.01 12.22
CA LYS A 137 5.71 -10.96 13.26
C LYS A 137 4.63 -12.02 13.44
N ALA A 138 5.04 -13.27 13.38
CA ALA A 138 4.13 -14.40 13.40
C ALA A 138 4.77 -15.58 14.16
N GLY A 139 4.61 -15.61 15.50
CA GLY A 139 5.29 -16.58 16.36
C GLY A 139 6.82 -16.44 16.25
N PRO A 140 7.55 -17.49 15.85
CA PRO A 140 9.01 -17.42 15.70
C PRO A 140 9.45 -16.72 14.41
N PHE A 141 8.52 -16.31 13.54
CA PHE A 141 8.81 -15.72 12.25
C PHE A 141 8.75 -14.19 12.29
N GLU A 142 9.72 -13.57 11.61
CA GLU A 142 9.78 -12.14 11.34
C GLU A 142 10.02 -11.97 9.83
N PHE A 143 9.10 -11.29 9.15
CA PHE A 143 9.21 -11.02 7.72
C PHE A 143 9.36 -9.52 7.48
N ASP A 144 10.48 -9.12 6.91
CA ASP A 144 10.76 -7.75 6.48
C ASP A 144 10.26 -7.57 5.04
N GLU A 145 9.16 -6.83 4.87
CA GLU A 145 8.54 -6.60 3.56
C GLU A 145 9.39 -5.72 2.64
N GLN A 146 10.25 -4.86 3.18
CA GLN A 146 11.12 -4.01 2.36
C GLN A 146 12.33 -4.78 1.84
N LYS A 147 12.92 -5.62 2.69
CA LYS A 147 14.08 -6.43 2.31
C LYS A 147 13.69 -7.73 1.64
N LEU A 148 12.39 -8.09 1.69
CA LEU A 148 11.89 -9.40 1.27
C LEU A 148 12.63 -10.55 1.97
N GLU A 149 12.85 -10.40 3.28
CA GLU A 149 13.65 -11.32 4.10
C GLU A 149 12.78 -11.96 5.19
N LEU A 150 12.77 -13.29 5.22
CA LEU A 150 12.14 -14.06 6.30
C LEU A 150 13.19 -14.52 7.28
N LYS A 151 12.91 -14.32 8.59
CA LYS A 151 13.69 -14.90 9.69
C LYS A 151 12.82 -15.84 10.50
N LYS A 152 13.44 -16.88 11.06
CA LYS A 152 12.87 -17.75 12.09
C LYS A 152 13.83 -17.81 13.25
N ASN A 153 13.39 -17.42 14.45
CA ASN A 153 14.25 -17.31 15.65
C ASN A 153 15.53 -16.50 15.39
N SER A 154 15.41 -15.38 14.65
CA SER A 154 16.50 -14.48 14.22
C SER A 154 17.45 -15.04 13.14
N GLU A 155 17.27 -16.27 12.68
CA GLU A 155 18.04 -16.86 11.56
C GLU A 155 17.33 -16.58 10.23
N ILE A 156 18.09 -16.13 9.22
CA ILE A 156 17.56 -15.85 7.87
C ILE A 156 17.23 -17.16 7.15
N ILE A 157 16.03 -17.23 6.58
CA ILE A 157 15.59 -18.32 5.73
C ILE A 157 15.65 -17.86 4.28
N GLU A 158 16.51 -18.46 3.48
CA GLU A 158 16.60 -18.19 2.05
C GLU A 158 15.37 -18.73 1.30
N LEU A 159 14.60 -17.81 0.72
CA LEU A 159 13.39 -18.12 -0.06
C LEU A 159 13.53 -17.66 -1.51
N LYS A 160 12.98 -18.45 -2.44
CA LYS A 160 12.85 -18.05 -3.84
C LYS A 160 11.70 -17.05 -4.01
N PRO A 161 11.68 -16.25 -5.10
CA PRO A 161 10.67 -15.20 -5.28
C PRO A 161 9.22 -15.65 -5.10
N LYS A 162 8.84 -16.82 -5.61
CA LYS A 162 7.47 -17.35 -5.46
C LYS A 162 7.17 -17.85 -4.03
N GLU A 163 8.19 -18.36 -3.34
CA GLU A 163 8.09 -18.75 -1.92
C GLU A 163 7.93 -17.51 -1.03
N LEU A 164 8.66 -16.41 -1.35
CA LEU A 164 8.51 -15.11 -0.69
C LEU A 164 7.11 -14.54 -0.89
N GLY A 165 6.57 -14.59 -2.10
CA GLY A 165 5.19 -14.15 -2.38
C GLY A 165 4.17 -14.95 -1.57
N LEU A 166 4.29 -16.28 -1.52
CA LEU A 166 3.40 -17.14 -0.75
C LEU A 166 3.46 -16.84 0.76
N ILE A 167 4.67 -16.79 1.33
CA ILE A 167 4.80 -16.56 2.77
C ILE A 167 4.34 -15.16 3.19
N SER A 168 4.66 -14.14 2.39
CA SER A 168 4.19 -12.77 2.61
C SER A 168 2.66 -12.70 2.67
N TYR A 169 1.99 -13.29 1.67
CA TYR A 169 0.54 -13.29 1.63
C TYR A 169 -0.08 -14.07 2.79
N LEU A 170 0.47 -15.23 3.13
CA LEU A 170 0.01 -16.06 4.25
C LEU A 170 0.20 -15.38 5.61
N LEU A 171 1.34 -14.70 5.82
CA LEU A 171 1.63 -13.95 7.05
C LEU A 171 0.75 -12.71 7.23
N LYS A 172 0.27 -12.11 6.12
CA LYS A 172 -0.72 -11.02 6.15
C LYS A 172 -2.13 -11.50 6.52
N HIS A 173 -2.41 -12.79 6.38
CA HIS A 173 -3.70 -13.37 6.65
C HIS A 173 -3.61 -14.56 7.63
N PRO A 174 -3.03 -14.36 8.83
CA PRO A 174 -2.82 -15.43 9.77
C PRO A 174 -4.14 -16.04 10.23
N ASN A 175 -4.11 -17.33 10.53
CA ASN A 175 -5.27 -18.10 10.99
C ASN A 175 -6.47 -18.15 10.01
N ARG A 176 -6.35 -17.58 8.80
CA ARG A 176 -7.36 -17.67 7.74
C ARG A 176 -7.05 -18.81 6.78
N ILE A 177 -8.11 -19.48 6.32
CA ILE A 177 -8.00 -20.48 5.25
C ILE A 177 -7.98 -19.73 3.92
N ILE A 178 -6.97 -19.99 3.10
CA ILE A 178 -6.81 -19.39 1.79
C ILE A 178 -6.81 -20.51 0.75
N SER A 179 -7.68 -20.37 -0.25
CA SER A 179 -7.80 -21.38 -1.30
C SER A 179 -6.55 -21.44 -2.18
N LYS A 180 -6.37 -22.54 -2.90
CA LYS A 180 -5.24 -22.69 -3.83
C LYS A 180 -5.33 -21.68 -4.97
N GLU A 181 -6.54 -21.43 -5.46
CA GLU A 181 -6.81 -20.45 -6.50
C GLU A 181 -6.38 -19.06 -6.04
N SER A 182 -6.84 -18.62 -4.86
CA SER A 182 -6.45 -17.32 -4.30
C SER A 182 -4.93 -17.17 -4.11
N LEU A 183 -4.24 -18.24 -3.64
CA LEU A 183 -2.78 -18.24 -3.53
C LEU A 183 -2.09 -18.14 -4.88
N TYR A 184 -2.65 -18.82 -5.88
CA TYR A 184 -2.12 -18.81 -7.23
C TYR A 184 -2.25 -17.42 -7.85
N ASP A 185 -3.46 -16.84 -7.85
CA ASP A 185 -3.74 -15.53 -8.43
C ASP A 185 -2.87 -14.44 -7.81
N GLN A 186 -2.69 -14.46 -6.49
CA GLN A 186 -1.86 -13.49 -5.78
C GLN A 186 -0.36 -13.58 -6.08
N VAL A 187 0.16 -14.76 -6.40
CA VAL A 187 1.61 -14.97 -6.55
C VAL A 187 2.03 -15.15 -8.01
N TRP A 188 1.14 -15.64 -8.88
CA TRP A 188 1.43 -15.88 -10.30
C TRP A 188 0.66 -14.98 -11.25
N GLY A 189 -0.47 -14.37 -10.82
CA GLY A 189 -1.36 -13.56 -11.64
C GLY A 189 -2.39 -14.39 -12.42
N GLU A 190 -3.41 -13.72 -12.94
CA GLU A 190 -4.58 -14.35 -13.55
C GLU A 190 -4.31 -15.06 -14.91
N GLU A 191 -3.17 -14.76 -15.57
CA GLU A 191 -2.89 -15.23 -16.95
C GLU A 191 -2.31 -16.65 -17.08
N SER A 192 -2.15 -17.39 -15.98
CA SER A 192 -1.45 -18.67 -16.00
C SER A 192 -2.38 -19.85 -15.74
N PHE A 193 -2.46 -20.80 -16.69
CA PHE A 193 -3.18 -22.07 -16.53
C PHE A 193 -2.36 -23.07 -15.72
N GLY A 194 -2.89 -23.63 -14.64
CA GLY A 194 -2.23 -24.74 -13.91
C GLY A 194 -2.22 -24.63 -12.38
N TYR A 195 -3.36 -24.32 -11.78
CA TYR A 195 -3.50 -23.97 -10.36
C TYR A 195 -3.02 -25.03 -9.36
N ASP A 196 -3.43 -26.28 -9.52
CA ASP A 196 -3.35 -27.26 -8.44
C ASP A 196 -1.90 -27.72 -8.11
N ASN A 197 -1.14 -28.09 -9.11
CA ASN A 197 0.19 -28.68 -8.87
C ASN A 197 1.25 -27.63 -8.54
N THR A 198 1.17 -26.44 -9.12
CA THR A 198 2.16 -25.38 -8.93
C THR A 198 2.19 -24.88 -7.48
N VAL A 199 1.03 -24.55 -6.92
CA VAL A 199 0.93 -24.11 -5.52
C VAL A 199 1.42 -25.20 -4.57
N MET A 200 1.00 -26.46 -4.77
CA MET A 200 1.36 -27.59 -3.92
C MET A 200 2.88 -27.81 -3.84
N VAL A 201 3.56 -27.72 -4.97
CA VAL A 201 5.03 -27.88 -5.03
C VAL A 201 5.73 -26.77 -4.23
N HIS A 202 5.28 -25.51 -4.36
CA HIS A 202 5.88 -24.39 -3.63
C HIS A 202 5.54 -24.42 -2.14
N ILE A 203 4.33 -24.83 -1.76
CA ILE A 203 3.96 -25.07 -0.36
C ILE A 203 4.86 -26.15 0.27
N ARG A 204 5.10 -27.24 -0.45
CA ARG A 204 6.02 -28.31 0.03
C ARG A 204 7.42 -27.77 0.27
N ARG A 205 7.99 -27.04 -0.72
CA ARG A 205 9.33 -26.43 -0.60
C ARG A 205 9.40 -25.41 0.53
N LEU A 206 8.34 -24.64 0.71
CA LEU A 206 8.26 -23.68 1.81
C LEU A 206 8.26 -24.40 3.16
N ARG A 207 7.49 -25.49 3.31
CA ARG A 207 7.51 -26.33 4.51
C ARG A 207 8.88 -26.91 4.81
N GLU A 208 9.60 -27.40 3.80
CA GLU A 208 10.96 -27.92 3.94
C GLU A 208 11.93 -26.90 4.57
N LYS A 209 11.62 -25.60 4.47
CA LYS A 209 12.43 -24.51 5.00
C LYS A 209 11.94 -23.98 6.34
N ILE A 210 10.63 -23.97 6.59
CA ILE A 210 10.04 -23.32 7.76
C ILE A 210 9.59 -24.30 8.84
N GLU A 211 9.29 -25.54 8.51
CA GLU A 211 8.81 -26.55 9.45
C GLU A 211 9.95 -27.44 9.97
N LYS A 212 9.76 -27.97 11.17
CA LYS A 212 10.65 -28.99 11.71
C LYS A 212 10.44 -30.35 11.01
N ASP A 213 9.19 -30.67 10.72
CA ASP A 213 8.75 -31.83 9.95
C ASP A 213 7.79 -31.36 8.85
N PRO A 214 8.24 -31.30 7.57
CA PRO A 214 7.40 -30.88 6.44
C PRO A 214 6.18 -31.76 6.20
N SER A 215 6.20 -33.01 6.64
CA SER A 215 5.10 -33.97 6.48
C SER A 215 4.03 -33.80 7.57
N ASN A 216 4.42 -33.22 8.73
CA ASN A 216 3.53 -32.90 9.83
C ASN A 216 3.64 -31.42 10.22
N PRO A 217 3.20 -30.48 9.32
CA PRO A 217 3.44 -29.07 9.48
C PRO A 217 2.66 -28.45 10.64
N GLN A 218 3.34 -27.60 11.43
CA GLN A 218 2.75 -26.89 12.56
C GLN A 218 2.29 -25.46 12.18
N TYR A 219 3.00 -24.80 11.28
CA TYR A 219 2.73 -23.42 10.89
C TYR A 219 1.92 -23.34 9.61
N LEU A 220 2.35 -24.03 8.55
CA LEU A 220 1.69 -23.99 7.26
C LEU A 220 0.87 -25.27 7.03
N VAL A 221 -0.35 -25.27 7.58
CA VAL A 221 -1.20 -26.47 7.57
C VAL A 221 -2.08 -26.55 6.33
N THR A 222 -2.39 -27.78 5.90
CA THR A 222 -3.40 -28.04 4.87
C THR A 222 -4.76 -28.21 5.52
N VAL A 223 -5.76 -27.48 5.03
CA VAL A 223 -7.16 -27.70 5.37
C VAL A 223 -7.79 -28.45 4.22
N LYS A 224 -8.02 -29.76 4.42
CA LYS A 224 -8.46 -30.68 3.37
C LYS A 224 -9.70 -30.16 2.63
N GLY A 225 -9.63 -30.07 1.33
CA GLY A 225 -10.73 -29.60 0.46
C GLY A 225 -10.90 -28.08 0.41
N LEU A 226 -10.19 -27.28 1.24
CA LEU A 226 -10.38 -25.82 1.35
C LEU A 226 -9.14 -25.01 1.00
N GLY A 227 -7.92 -25.55 1.22
CA GLY A 227 -6.70 -24.82 0.92
C GLY A 227 -5.64 -24.89 2.03
N TYR A 228 -4.98 -23.76 2.30
CA TYR A 228 -3.89 -23.67 3.26
C TYR A 228 -4.16 -22.59 4.30
N LYS A 229 -3.56 -22.77 5.49
CA LYS A 229 -3.66 -21.80 6.59
C LYS A 229 -2.29 -21.67 7.26
N PHE A 230 -1.85 -20.43 7.51
CA PHE A 230 -0.71 -20.16 8.37
C PHE A 230 -1.21 -20.01 9.80
N VAL A 231 -0.81 -20.93 10.67
CA VAL A 231 -1.26 -20.99 12.06
C VAL A 231 -0.31 -20.19 12.94
N LEU A 232 -0.83 -19.18 13.63
CA LEU A 232 -0.17 -18.55 14.75
C LEU A 232 -0.58 -19.28 16.01
N GLN A 233 0.39 -19.88 16.70
CA GLN A 233 0.17 -20.32 18.07
C GLN A 233 0.12 -19.06 18.94
N GLU A 234 -0.99 -18.81 19.61
CA GLU A 234 -1.04 -17.84 20.69
C GLU A 234 -0.04 -18.32 21.75
N SER A 235 0.93 -17.46 22.08
CA SER A 235 1.84 -17.72 23.19
C SER A 235 0.97 -17.87 24.43
N ALA A 236 0.87 -19.07 24.97
CA ALA A 236 0.29 -19.26 26.30
C ALA A 236 1.09 -18.39 27.28
N GLN A 237 0.42 -17.37 27.83
CA GLN A 237 0.92 -16.59 28.96
C GLN A 237 0.99 -17.47 30.22
#